data_c975ed8648f152787297d3cb0ee85cd7
#
_entry.id   c975ed8648f152787297d3cb0ee85cd7
#
_cell.length_a   1.000
_cell.length_b   1.000
_cell.length_c   1.000
_cell.angle_alpha   90.00
_cell.angle_beta   90.00
_cell.angle_gamma   90.00
#
_symmetry.space_group_name_H-M   'P 1'
#
loop_
_entity.id
_entity.type
_entity.pdbx_description
1 polymer ?
#
loop_
_entity_poly.entity_id
_entity_poly.type
_entity_poly.pdbx_seq_one_letter_code
_entity_poly.pdbx_strand_id
1 'polypeptide(L)'
;SDTRSTANVNGFDGVAEFRIAGGTSWPRSVDVVEDAGQQPGFSLEDVQCTGANSTSPIDRGANVTMDIDDIVTCRFYNEPATATLTLVKRVSNDNGGDATVDAGGITTTPATDRGPGSDDDGDPVTVYTSQTVTVAPGTFSLSEDDVTGYDEGDWECRVDGGAWSNAGAFDAGSVDVEAGTNVVCRIVNDDQPASLVLRKQVTNDNGGSATPDAWELFADALSVTGSLAGAEVTDQAGTYALAESAGPDGYSNTSITCDDDPGTEVTS
;
A
#
# COMPACT_ATOMS: atom_id res chain seq x y z
N SER A 1 45.04 11.92 1.33
CA SER A 1 44.01 11.98 0.27
C SER A 1 43.81 13.43 -0.12
N ASP A 2 43.74 13.70 -1.38
CA ASP A 2 43.41 15.01 -1.93
C ASP A 2 42.04 14.88 -2.61
N THR A 3 41.07 15.71 -2.27
CA THR A 3 39.74 15.72 -2.83
C THR A 3 39.55 16.97 -3.65
N ARG A 4 39.06 16.82 -4.88
CA ARG A 4 38.77 17.94 -5.78
C ARG A 4 37.37 17.76 -6.39
N SER A 5 36.71 18.89 -6.57
CA SER A 5 35.47 18.92 -7.36
C SER A 5 35.82 18.90 -8.86
N THR A 6 34.99 18.22 -9.65
CA THR A 6 35.04 18.26 -11.13
C THR A 6 34.48 19.58 -11.69
N ALA A 7 34.53 20.67 -10.92
CA ALA A 7 34.26 21.99 -11.45
C ALA A 7 35.31 22.36 -12.50
N ASN A 8 34.92 23.22 -13.43
CA ASN A 8 35.72 23.67 -14.57
C ASN A 8 37.21 23.82 -14.26
N VAL A 9 38.03 22.89 -14.74
CA VAL A 9 39.51 22.90 -14.65
C VAL A 9 40.04 23.05 -16.06
N ASN A 10 40.83 24.10 -16.28
CA ASN A 10 41.43 24.40 -17.61
C ASN A 10 40.43 24.51 -18.78
N GLY A 11 39.20 24.98 -18.51
CA GLY A 11 38.18 25.13 -19.53
C GLY A 11 37.41 23.87 -19.91
N PHE A 12 37.59 22.75 -19.16
CA PHE A 12 36.85 21.53 -19.32
C PHE A 12 35.94 21.30 -18.12
N ASP A 13 34.64 21.24 -18.35
CA ASP A 13 33.68 20.87 -17.32
C ASP A 13 33.78 19.36 -17.02
N GLY A 14 33.67 18.99 -15.74
CA GLY A 14 33.72 17.60 -15.31
C GLY A 14 35.14 17.00 -15.22
N VAL A 15 36.18 17.82 -15.17
CA VAL A 15 37.59 17.36 -15.05
C VAL A 15 38.18 17.82 -13.71
N ALA A 16 38.88 16.92 -13.02
CA ALA A 16 39.75 17.23 -11.89
C ALA A 16 41.15 16.73 -12.14
N GLU A 17 42.15 17.59 -11.94
CA GLU A 17 43.57 17.25 -12.09
C GLU A 17 44.24 17.10 -10.72
N PHE A 18 44.90 15.96 -10.50
CA PHE A 18 45.71 15.68 -9.34
C PHE A 18 47.19 15.54 -9.74
N ARG A 19 48.06 16.20 -9.04
CA ARG A 19 49.49 16.01 -9.18
C ARG A 19 50.05 15.20 -8.02
N ILE A 20 50.58 14.02 -8.32
CA ILE A 20 51.17 13.14 -7.32
C ILE A 20 52.65 13.54 -7.19
N ALA A 21 52.98 14.17 -6.04
CA ALA A 21 54.33 14.64 -5.79
C ALA A 21 55.31 13.47 -5.72
N GLY A 22 56.50 13.69 -6.33
CA GLY A 22 57.55 12.69 -6.44
C GLY A 22 58.04 12.15 -5.11
N GLY A 23 58.29 10.87 -5.08
CA GLY A 23 59.06 10.12 -4.10
C GLY A 23 60.10 9.31 -4.85
N THR A 24 60.98 8.64 -4.11
CA THR A 24 62.10 7.88 -4.69
C THR A 24 61.76 6.49 -5.16
N SER A 25 60.48 6.06 -5.04
CA SER A 25 60.04 4.70 -5.41
C SER A 25 58.88 4.75 -6.41
N TRP A 26 59.08 4.19 -7.57
CA TRP A 26 58.10 3.96 -8.64
C TRP A 26 58.16 2.49 -9.07
N PRO A 27 57.05 1.89 -9.57
CA PRO A 27 55.71 2.47 -9.79
C PRO A 27 54.97 2.75 -8.49
N ARG A 28 53.91 3.61 -8.57
CA ARG A 28 53.02 3.93 -7.45
C ARG A 28 51.59 3.55 -7.79
N SER A 29 50.88 3.05 -6.78
CA SER A 29 49.46 2.81 -6.87
C SER A 29 48.68 3.89 -6.12
N VAL A 30 47.59 4.35 -6.74
CA VAL A 30 46.70 5.39 -6.23
C VAL A 30 45.25 4.93 -6.44
N ASP A 31 44.44 5.09 -5.43
CA ASP A 31 42.99 4.89 -5.55
C ASP A 31 42.36 6.19 -6.07
N VAL A 32 41.65 6.10 -7.16
CA VAL A 32 40.82 7.16 -7.74
C VAL A 32 39.37 6.79 -7.57
N VAL A 33 38.68 7.54 -6.74
CA VAL A 33 37.30 7.23 -6.35
C VAL A 33 36.39 8.42 -6.57
N GLU A 34 35.10 8.14 -6.83
CA GLU A 34 34.06 9.13 -6.86
C GLU A 34 33.39 9.24 -5.48
N ASP A 35 33.09 10.48 -5.05
CA ASP A 35 32.40 10.72 -3.77
C ASP A 35 30.91 10.41 -3.89
N ALA A 36 30.39 9.50 -3.03
CA ALA A 36 29.01 9.07 -2.99
C ALA A 36 27.97 10.18 -2.82
N GLY A 37 28.33 11.26 -2.16
CA GLY A 37 27.41 12.32 -1.77
C GLY A 37 27.18 13.43 -2.80
N GLN A 38 27.89 13.42 -3.92
CA GLN A 38 27.94 14.58 -4.82
C GLN A 38 26.88 14.55 -5.95
N GLN A 39 26.29 13.41 -6.25
CA GLN A 39 25.33 13.25 -7.34
C GLN A 39 24.13 12.39 -6.90
N PRO A 40 23.20 12.92 -6.13
CA PRO A 40 21.99 12.20 -5.80
C PRO A 40 21.21 11.84 -7.09
N GLY A 41 20.74 10.61 -7.18
CA GLY A 41 20.01 10.10 -8.34
C GLY A 41 20.86 9.50 -9.44
N PHE A 42 22.18 9.30 -9.22
CA PHE A 42 23.07 8.59 -10.13
C PHE A 42 23.88 7.52 -9.39
N SER A 43 24.21 6.45 -10.09
CA SER A 43 25.12 5.39 -9.66
C SER A 43 26.32 5.30 -10.60
N LEU A 44 27.50 5.01 -10.06
CA LEU A 44 28.68 4.75 -10.85
C LEU A 44 28.51 3.39 -11.57
N GLU A 45 28.54 3.41 -12.90
CA GLU A 45 28.46 2.21 -13.75
C GLU A 45 29.87 1.66 -14.03
N ASP A 46 30.80 2.52 -14.42
CA ASP A 46 32.13 2.09 -14.87
C ASP A 46 33.18 3.18 -14.64
N VAL A 47 34.43 2.77 -14.50
CA VAL A 47 35.60 3.63 -14.47
C VAL A 47 36.64 3.12 -15.46
N GLN A 48 36.95 3.92 -16.46
CA GLN A 48 37.94 3.60 -17.48
C GLN A 48 39.15 4.51 -17.36
N CYS A 49 40.33 3.94 -17.12
CA CYS A 49 41.58 4.67 -17.03
C CYS A 49 42.51 4.34 -18.20
N THR A 50 43.17 5.35 -18.76
CA THR A 50 44.15 5.24 -19.83
C THR A 50 45.44 5.90 -19.42
N GLY A 51 46.59 5.42 -19.93
CA GLY A 51 47.91 5.93 -19.61
C GLY A 51 48.54 5.36 -18.33
N ALA A 52 47.88 4.40 -17.68
CA ALA A 52 48.40 3.70 -16.52
C ALA A 52 49.12 2.42 -16.90
N ASN A 53 50.08 1.96 -16.07
CA ASN A 53 50.69 0.63 -16.25
C ASN A 53 49.71 -0.51 -15.95
N SER A 54 48.86 -0.33 -14.97
CA SER A 54 47.77 -1.23 -14.68
C SER A 54 46.62 -0.53 -13.98
N THR A 55 45.41 -1.04 -14.15
CA THR A 55 44.20 -0.62 -13.43
C THR A 55 43.48 -1.83 -12.88
N SER A 56 42.93 -1.70 -11.68
CA SER A 56 42.02 -2.72 -11.12
C SER A 56 40.81 -2.02 -10.48
N PRO A 57 39.58 -2.60 -10.65
CA PRO A 57 38.40 -2.02 -10.06
C PRO A 57 38.48 -2.10 -8.52
N ILE A 58 38.00 -1.05 -7.88
CA ILE A 58 37.76 -0.99 -6.42
C ILE A 58 36.35 -0.43 -6.20
N ASP A 59 35.90 -0.45 -4.95
CA ASP A 59 34.62 0.14 -4.63
C ASP A 59 34.60 1.63 -5.05
N ARG A 60 33.66 1.96 -5.96
CA ARG A 60 33.41 3.31 -6.48
C ARG A 60 34.62 3.97 -7.19
N GLY A 61 35.45 3.17 -7.82
CA GLY A 61 36.60 3.73 -8.52
C GLY A 61 37.56 2.68 -9.09
N ALA A 62 38.81 3.11 -9.23
CA ALA A 62 39.87 2.25 -9.69
C ALA A 62 41.16 2.46 -8.91
N ASN A 63 41.90 1.40 -8.61
CA ASN A 63 43.29 1.45 -8.24
C ASN A 63 44.13 1.54 -9.49
N VAL A 64 44.97 2.59 -9.57
CA VAL A 64 45.77 2.92 -10.75
C VAL A 64 47.22 2.85 -10.38
N THR A 65 47.99 2.06 -11.12
CA THR A 65 49.46 2.02 -10.97
C THR A 65 50.11 2.78 -12.12
N MET A 66 51.01 3.69 -11.77
CA MET A 66 51.68 4.59 -12.72
C MET A 66 53.17 4.70 -12.43
N ASP A 67 53.95 5.00 -13.45
CA ASP A 67 55.39 5.36 -13.36
C ASP A 67 55.63 6.87 -13.34
N ILE A 68 56.90 7.21 -13.26
CA ILE A 68 57.33 8.62 -13.34
C ILE A 68 56.98 9.18 -14.71
N ASP A 69 56.48 10.41 -14.74
CA ASP A 69 56.04 11.12 -15.95
C ASP A 69 54.80 10.57 -16.64
N ASP A 70 54.13 9.54 -16.11
CA ASP A 70 52.85 9.07 -16.66
C ASP A 70 51.76 10.13 -16.48
N ILE A 71 50.93 10.26 -17.52
CA ILE A 71 49.70 11.05 -17.48
C ILE A 71 48.53 10.04 -17.59
N VAL A 72 47.86 9.82 -16.47
CA VAL A 72 46.70 8.91 -16.41
C VAL A 72 45.44 9.72 -16.45
N THR A 73 44.51 9.31 -17.33
CA THR A 73 43.18 9.87 -17.41
C THR A 73 42.15 8.78 -17.07
N CYS A 74 41.36 9.00 -16.01
CA CYS A 74 40.24 8.14 -15.66
C CYS A 74 38.90 8.83 -16.01
N ARG A 75 38.01 8.12 -16.66
CA ARG A 75 36.62 8.54 -16.92
C ARG A 75 35.70 7.73 -16.06
N PHE A 76 34.83 8.43 -15.36
CA PHE A 76 33.75 7.87 -14.57
C PHE A 76 32.47 7.96 -15.39
N TYR A 77 31.77 6.84 -15.52
CA TYR A 77 30.50 6.74 -16.22
C TYR A 77 29.41 6.51 -15.20
N ASN A 78 28.50 7.48 -15.11
CA ASN A 78 27.37 7.42 -14.21
C ASN A 78 26.09 7.24 -15.01
N GLU A 79 25.22 6.38 -14.54
CA GLU A 79 23.89 6.20 -15.05
C GLU A 79 22.83 6.69 -14.05
N PRO A 80 21.64 7.08 -14.49
CA PRO A 80 20.54 7.39 -13.58
C PRO A 80 20.27 6.20 -12.68
N ALA A 81 20.34 6.40 -11.39
CA ALA A 81 19.96 5.37 -10.43
C ALA A 81 18.46 5.08 -10.56
N THR A 82 18.10 3.83 -10.42
CA THR A 82 16.70 3.40 -10.41
C THR A 82 16.32 2.85 -9.05
N ALA A 83 15.03 2.75 -8.81
CA ALA A 83 14.42 2.11 -7.66
C ALA A 83 13.27 1.24 -8.11
N THR A 84 12.63 0.53 -7.20
CA THR A 84 11.43 -0.22 -7.52
C THR A 84 10.27 0.22 -6.63
N LEU A 85 9.06 0.24 -7.21
CA LEU A 85 7.82 0.52 -6.50
C LEU A 85 6.81 -0.61 -6.76
N THR A 86 6.20 -1.09 -5.68
CA THR A 86 5.14 -2.10 -5.71
C THR A 86 3.95 -1.57 -4.91
N LEU A 87 2.75 -1.69 -5.45
CA LEU A 87 1.52 -1.35 -4.75
C LEU A 87 0.78 -2.63 -4.33
N VAL A 88 0.21 -2.62 -3.15
CA VAL A 88 -0.56 -3.73 -2.59
C VAL A 88 -1.94 -3.22 -2.18
N LYS A 89 -2.99 -3.80 -2.74
CA LYS A 89 -4.37 -3.60 -2.32
C LYS A 89 -4.78 -4.76 -1.42
N ARG A 90 -5.45 -4.44 -0.33
CA ARG A 90 -6.08 -5.41 0.58
C ARG A 90 -7.55 -5.08 0.69
N VAL A 91 -8.41 -6.08 0.64
CA VAL A 91 -9.86 -5.93 0.78
C VAL A 91 -10.34 -6.90 1.83
N SER A 92 -10.96 -6.36 2.88
CA SER A 92 -11.71 -7.09 3.89
C SER A 92 -13.19 -7.10 3.49
N ASN A 93 -13.84 -8.25 3.56
CA ASN A 93 -15.26 -8.47 3.28
C ASN A 93 -15.87 -9.28 4.43
N ASP A 94 -15.54 -8.95 5.67
CA ASP A 94 -15.95 -9.69 6.85
C ASP A 94 -17.37 -9.31 7.32
N ASN A 95 -17.91 -8.19 6.81
CA ASN A 95 -19.26 -7.72 7.06
C ASN A 95 -20.24 -8.01 5.90
N GLY A 96 -19.89 -8.96 5.01
CA GLY A 96 -20.77 -9.42 3.91
C GLY A 96 -20.62 -8.64 2.61
N GLY A 97 -19.62 -7.75 2.50
CA GLY A 97 -19.25 -7.10 1.25
C GLY A 97 -18.68 -8.07 0.23
N ASP A 98 -18.60 -7.65 -1.03
CA ASP A 98 -18.13 -8.47 -2.16
C ASP A 98 -17.18 -7.71 -3.11
N ALA A 99 -16.66 -6.56 -2.68
CA ALA A 99 -15.73 -5.80 -3.50
C ALA A 99 -14.45 -6.59 -3.78
N THR A 100 -13.91 -6.33 -4.96
CA THR A 100 -12.66 -6.92 -5.43
C THR A 100 -11.61 -5.82 -5.61
N VAL A 101 -10.38 -6.20 -5.90
CA VAL A 101 -9.27 -5.25 -6.16
C VAL A 101 -9.56 -4.27 -7.28
N ASP A 102 -10.41 -4.60 -8.23
CA ASP A 102 -10.79 -3.73 -9.34
C ASP A 102 -11.71 -2.58 -8.88
N ALA A 103 -12.32 -2.71 -7.71
CA ALA A 103 -13.00 -1.61 -7.05
C ALA A 103 -11.93 -0.63 -6.48
N GLY A 104 -12.13 0.68 -6.67
CA GLY A 104 -11.21 1.70 -6.18
C GLY A 104 -10.04 2.07 -7.11
N GLY A 105 -10.04 1.56 -8.35
CA GLY A 105 -9.23 2.15 -9.44
C GLY A 105 -7.71 2.12 -9.28
N ILE A 106 -7.13 1.23 -8.44
CA ILE A 106 -5.68 1.03 -8.46
C ILE A 106 -5.30 0.44 -9.83
N THR A 107 -5.06 1.31 -10.78
CA THR A 107 -4.64 0.96 -12.14
C THR A 107 -3.17 0.55 -12.14
N THR A 108 -2.90 -0.64 -11.65
CA THR A 108 -1.62 -1.30 -11.90
C THR A 108 -1.89 -2.55 -12.71
N THR A 109 -1.39 -2.60 -13.90
CA THR A 109 -1.51 -3.74 -14.82
C THR A 109 -0.50 -4.84 -14.50
N PRO A 110 -0.90 -6.09 -14.46
CA PRO A 110 -2.05 -6.67 -13.79
C PRO A 110 -1.75 -6.97 -12.32
N ALA A 111 -2.71 -6.73 -11.45
CA ALA A 111 -2.64 -7.24 -10.09
C ALA A 111 -2.54 -8.77 -10.15
N THR A 112 -1.58 -9.35 -9.46
CA THR A 112 -1.55 -10.79 -9.24
C THR A 112 -2.20 -11.06 -7.91
N ASP A 113 -3.34 -11.74 -7.93
CA ASP A 113 -3.94 -12.27 -6.70
C ASP A 113 -2.92 -13.17 -6.00
N ARG A 114 -2.60 -12.88 -4.75
CA ARG A 114 -1.71 -13.71 -3.94
C ARG A 114 -2.47 -14.56 -2.92
N GLY A 115 -3.80 -14.49 -2.95
CA GLY A 115 -4.65 -15.27 -2.08
C GLY A 115 -4.92 -14.63 -0.72
N PRO A 116 -5.45 -15.42 0.23
CA PRO A 116 -5.86 -14.90 1.52
C PRO A 116 -4.67 -14.39 2.35
N GLY A 117 -4.87 -13.28 3.03
CA GLY A 117 -3.99 -12.70 4.01
C GLY A 117 -4.73 -12.40 5.31
N SER A 118 -4.17 -11.56 6.13
CA SER A 118 -4.85 -10.91 7.26
C SER A 118 -4.49 -9.43 7.26
N ASP A 119 -5.40 -8.58 7.72
CA ASP A 119 -5.10 -7.20 8.04
C ASP A 119 -4.25 -7.09 9.33
N ASP A 120 -4.07 -5.89 9.86
CA ASP A 120 -3.24 -5.70 11.05
C ASP A 120 -3.97 -6.09 12.35
N ASP A 121 -5.30 -6.19 12.32
CA ASP A 121 -6.15 -6.66 13.42
C ASP A 121 -6.32 -8.19 13.40
N GLY A 122 -5.91 -8.84 12.31
CA GLY A 122 -5.90 -10.30 12.15
C GLY A 122 -7.09 -10.85 11.37
N ASP A 123 -7.97 -9.98 10.85
CA ASP A 123 -9.11 -10.37 10.05
C ASP A 123 -8.71 -10.87 8.65
N PRO A 124 -9.47 -11.80 8.08
CA PRO A 124 -9.14 -12.35 6.78
C PRO A 124 -9.36 -11.30 5.67
N VAL A 125 -8.32 -11.02 4.90
CA VAL A 125 -8.38 -10.11 3.76
C VAL A 125 -7.98 -10.80 2.48
N THR A 126 -8.50 -10.32 1.35
CA THR A 126 -7.98 -10.67 0.03
C THR A 126 -6.86 -9.72 -0.34
N VAL A 127 -5.69 -10.25 -0.64
CA VAL A 127 -4.49 -9.47 -0.93
C VAL A 127 -4.16 -9.53 -2.42
N TYR A 128 -4.05 -8.37 -3.03
CA TYR A 128 -3.61 -8.20 -4.41
C TYR A 128 -2.32 -7.39 -4.44
N THR A 129 -1.35 -7.87 -5.18
CA THR A 129 -0.08 -7.17 -5.35
C THR A 129 0.13 -6.82 -6.81
N SER A 130 0.38 -5.53 -7.09
CA SER A 130 0.76 -5.09 -8.44
C SER A 130 2.09 -5.71 -8.88
N GLN A 131 2.39 -5.60 -10.18
CA GLN A 131 3.74 -5.83 -10.62
C GLN A 131 4.68 -4.77 -10.03
N THR A 132 5.90 -5.21 -9.67
CA THR A 132 6.97 -4.29 -9.31
C THR A 132 7.40 -3.53 -10.55
N VAL A 133 7.40 -2.21 -10.48
CA VAL A 133 7.86 -1.33 -11.57
C VAL A 133 9.18 -0.67 -11.21
N THR A 134 10.05 -0.54 -12.20
CA THR A 134 11.28 0.24 -12.06
C THR A 134 10.94 1.71 -12.28
N VAL A 135 11.34 2.55 -11.33
CA VAL A 135 11.06 3.99 -11.34
C VAL A 135 12.35 4.80 -11.15
N ALA A 136 12.35 6.04 -11.60
CA ALA A 136 13.37 7.01 -11.20
C ALA A 136 13.15 7.42 -9.74
N PRO A 137 14.20 7.78 -8.99
CA PRO A 137 14.05 8.36 -7.67
C PRO A 137 13.21 9.64 -7.71
N GLY A 138 12.36 9.82 -6.70
CA GLY A 138 11.46 10.98 -6.61
C GLY A 138 10.29 10.75 -5.67
N THR A 139 9.43 11.75 -5.56
CA THR A 139 8.19 11.67 -4.79
C THR A 139 7.05 11.17 -5.69
N PHE A 140 6.35 10.15 -5.26
CA PHE A 140 5.19 9.57 -5.95
C PHE A 140 3.93 9.85 -5.14
N SER A 141 2.89 10.37 -5.80
CA SER A 141 1.56 10.47 -5.22
C SER A 141 0.88 9.10 -5.25
N LEU A 142 0.17 8.79 -4.18
CA LEU A 142 -0.62 7.58 -4.00
C LEU A 142 -2.07 7.98 -3.85
N SER A 143 -2.96 7.33 -4.56
CA SER A 143 -4.41 7.54 -4.43
C SER A 143 -5.16 6.32 -4.91
N GLU A 144 -6.39 6.16 -4.43
CA GLU A 144 -7.38 5.26 -4.99
C GLU A 144 -8.74 5.95 -5.05
N ASP A 145 -9.67 5.39 -5.81
CA ASP A 145 -11.02 5.89 -5.87
C ASP A 145 -11.84 5.31 -4.69
N ASP A 146 -12.75 6.14 -4.16
CA ASP A 146 -13.72 5.78 -3.12
C ASP A 146 -14.57 4.57 -3.53
N VAL A 147 -14.76 3.61 -2.63
CA VAL A 147 -15.58 2.41 -2.83
C VAL A 147 -16.79 2.46 -1.91
N THR A 148 -17.97 2.68 -2.48
CA THR A 148 -19.21 2.78 -1.70
C THR A 148 -19.43 1.56 -0.81
N GLY A 149 -19.65 1.79 0.49
CA GLY A 149 -19.86 0.74 1.48
C GLY A 149 -18.57 0.17 2.08
N TYR A 150 -17.43 0.81 1.82
CA TYR A 150 -16.13 0.48 2.41
C TYR A 150 -15.53 1.68 3.12
N ASP A 151 -14.73 1.42 4.13
CA ASP A 151 -13.87 2.38 4.78
C ASP A 151 -12.44 2.20 4.24
N GLU A 152 -11.93 3.22 3.55
CA GLU A 152 -10.59 3.23 3.01
C GLU A 152 -9.60 3.63 4.10
N GLY A 153 -8.61 2.78 4.31
CA GLY A 153 -7.52 3.05 5.25
C GLY A 153 -6.51 4.07 4.69
N ASP A 154 -5.55 4.41 5.50
CA ASP A 154 -4.40 5.21 5.08
C ASP A 154 -3.42 4.36 4.25
N TRP A 155 -2.71 5.01 3.33
CA TRP A 155 -1.56 4.42 2.70
C TRP A 155 -0.43 4.19 3.69
N GLU A 156 0.17 3.02 3.62
CA GLU A 156 1.37 2.68 4.37
C GLU A 156 2.45 2.19 3.42
N CYS A 157 3.67 2.67 3.62
CA CYS A 157 4.81 2.26 2.81
C CYS A 157 5.95 1.73 3.67
N ARG A 158 6.75 0.82 3.09
CA ARG A 158 8.00 0.34 3.67
C ARG A 158 9.09 0.30 2.62
N VAL A 159 10.32 0.50 3.07
CA VAL A 159 11.53 0.49 2.24
C VAL A 159 12.37 -0.73 2.61
N ASP A 160 12.83 -1.49 1.59
CA ASP A 160 13.74 -2.64 1.72
C ASP A 160 13.28 -3.68 2.76
N GLY A 161 11.96 -3.88 2.86
CA GLY A 161 11.37 -4.82 3.82
C GLY A 161 11.38 -4.37 5.28
N GLY A 162 11.64 -3.08 5.52
CA GLY A 162 11.57 -2.46 6.85
C GLY A 162 10.15 -2.38 7.42
N ALA A 163 9.99 -1.62 8.50
CA ALA A 163 8.69 -1.40 9.12
C ALA A 163 7.77 -0.57 8.22
N TRP A 164 6.45 -0.80 8.35
CA TRP A 164 5.43 0.03 7.71
C TRP A 164 5.38 1.41 8.38
N SER A 165 5.18 2.44 7.59
CA SER A 165 4.98 3.82 8.02
C SER A 165 3.83 4.46 7.24
N ASN A 166 3.04 5.29 7.92
CA ASN A 166 1.95 6.03 7.29
C ASN A 166 2.49 6.91 6.14
N ALA A 167 1.81 6.86 5.00
CA ALA A 167 2.14 7.61 3.79
C ALA A 167 1.00 8.53 3.32
N GLY A 168 -0.01 8.75 4.16
CA GLY A 168 -1.13 9.68 3.94
C GLY A 168 -2.46 9.01 3.66
N ALA A 169 -3.52 9.81 3.60
CA ALA A 169 -4.89 9.37 3.36
C ALA A 169 -5.05 8.71 1.98
N PHE A 170 -6.14 7.93 1.81
CA PHE A 170 -6.38 7.14 0.59
C PHE A 170 -6.37 7.95 -0.71
N ASP A 171 -6.80 9.22 -0.67
CA ASP A 171 -6.89 10.13 -1.82
C ASP A 171 -5.70 11.09 -1.96
N ALA A 172 -4.79 11.14 -0.98
CA ALA A 172 -3.71 12.11 -0.89
C ALA A 172 -2.40 11.55 -0.30
N GLY A 173 -2.15 10.27 -0.45
CA GLY A 173 -0.91 9.64 -0.01
C GLY A 173 0.31 10.07 -0.84
N SER A 174 1.50 9.96 -0.26
CA SER A 174 2.75 10.17 -1.00
C SER A 174 3.91 9.39 -0.39
N VAL A 175 4.87 9.02 -1.23
CA VAL A 175 6.09 8.33 -0.82
C VAL A 175 7.30 8.87 -1.56
N ASP A 176 8.38 9.08 -0.83
CA ASP A 176 9.68 9.40 -1.40
C ASP A 176 10.44 8.10 -1.70
N VAL A 177 10.81 7.92 -2.95
CA VAL A 177 11.55 6.75 -3.44
C VAL A 177 13.00 7.17 -3.69
N GLU A 178 13.92 6.62 -2.92
CA GLU A 178 15.35 6.89 -3.06
C GLU A 178 16.00 5.93 -4.06
N ALA A 179 17.14 6.35 -4.60
CA ALA A 179 17.93 5.55 -5.53
C ALA A 179 18.35 4.20 -4.93
N GLY A 180 18.15 3.12 -5.66
CA GLY A 180 18.55 1.77 -5.27
C GLY A 180 17.65 1.10 -4.23
N THR A 181 16.54 1.75 -3.82
CA THR A 181 15.61 1.18 -2.84
C THR A 181 14.50 0.36 -3.50
N ASN A 182 13.93 -0.54 -2.72
CA ASN A 182 12.72 -1.29 -3.06
C ASN A 182 11.59 -0.83 -2.13
N VAL A 183 10.64 -0.09 -2.68
CA VAL A 183 9.51 0.46 -1.94
C VAL A 183 8.26 -0.36 -2.21
N VAL A 184 7.56 -0.71 -1.15
CA VAL A 184 6.25 -1.38 -1.21
C VAL A 184 5.26 -0.52 -0.45
N CYS A 185 4.18 -0.10 -1.09
CA CYS A 185 3.07 0.63 -0.47
C CYS A 185 1.82 -0.23 -0.46
N ARG A 186 1.02 -0.13 0.60
CA ARG A 186 -0.24 -0.86 0.75
C ARG A 186 -1.36 0.07 1.20
N ILE A 187 -2.60 -0.34 0.89
CA ILE A 187 -3.82 0.22 1.43
C ILE A 187 -4.82 -0.90 1.72
N VAL A 188 -5.67 -0.71 2.72
CA VAL A 188 -6.73 -1.65 3.12
C VAL A 188 -8.07 -0.96 2.94
N ASN A 189 -9.03 -1.64 2.33
CA ASN A 189 -10.44 -1.26 2.31
C ASN A 189 -11.22 -2.32 3.07
N ASP A 190 -12.03 -1.87 4.01
CA ASP A 190 -12.80 -2.70 4.91
C ASP A 190 -14.30 -2.44 4.70
N ASP A 191 -15.11 -3.49 4.53
CA ASP A 191 -16.53 -3.32 4.30
C ASP A 191 -17.25 -2.86 5.56
N GLN A 192 -18.13 -1.87 5.38
CA GLN A 192 -18.90 -1.29 6.48
C GLN A 192 -19.94 -2.28 6.98
N PRO A 193 -20.10 -2.46 8.31
CA PRO A 193 -21.13 -3.33 8.86
C PRO A 193 -22.53 -2.82 8.54
N ALA A 194 -23.41 -3.73 8.16
CA ALA A 194 -24.84 -3.47 8.05
C ALA A 194 -25.52 -3.56 9.43
N SER A 195 -26.78 -3.16 9.51
CA SER A 195 -27.58 -3.39 10.74
C SER A 195 -29.00 -3.80 10.35
N LEU A 196 -29.41 -5.01 10.78
CA LEU A 196 -30.78 -5.49 10.64
C LEU A 196 -31.43 -5.56 12.02
N VAL A 197 -32.40 -4.69 12.26
CA VAL A 197 -33.17 -4.64 13.51
C VAL A 197 -34.57 -5.15 13.27
N LEU A 198 -34.98 -6.21 14.00
CA LEU A 198 -36.34 -6.74 13.94
C LEU A 198 -37.19 -6.19 15.08
N ARG A 199 -38.41 -5.75 14.75
CA ARG A 199 -39.38 -5.20 15.71
C ARG A 199 -40.69 -5.97 15.64
N LYS A 200 -41.34 -6.16 16.80
CA LYS A 200 -42.69 -6.74 16.86
C LYS A 200 -43.68 -5.71 17.35
N GLN A 201 -44.70 -5.46 16.55
CA GLN A 201 -45.88 -4.70 16.96
C GLN A 201 -47.09 -5.65 17.14
N VAL A 202 -47.81 -5.50 18.25
CA VAL A 202 -49.00 -6.30 18.54
C VAL A 202 -50.21 -5.37 18.74
N THR A 203 -51.32 -5.68 18.07
CA THR A 203 -52.59 -4.97 18.23
C THR A 203 -53.56 -5.80 19.04
N ASN A 204 -54.03 -5.25 20.17
CA ASN A 204 -54.92 -5.91 21.15
C ASN A 204 -56.31 -5.24 21.19
N ASP A 205 -56.88 -4.87 20.07
CA ASP A 205 -58.16 -4.12 19.93
C ASP A 205 -59.39 -4.96 20.11
N ASN A 206 -59.28 -6.30 20.04
CA ASN A 206 -60.39 -7.26 20.17
C ASN A 206 -60.33 -8.08 21.48
N GLY A 207 -59.70 -7.55 22.54
CA GLY A 207 -59.65 -8.19 23.84
C GLY A 207 -58.46 -9.12 24.08
N GLY A 208 -57.52 -9.16 23.17
CA GLY A 208 -56.21 -9.79 23.39
C GLY A 208 -55.34 -9.03 24.40
N SER A 209 -54.32 -9.71 24.93
CA SER A 209 -53.38 -9.11 25.89
C SER A 209 -51.92 -9.57 25.72
N ALA A 210 -51.59 -10.19 24.59
CA ALA A 210 -50.23 -10.64 24.34
C ALA A 210 -49.26 -9.45 24.17
N THR A 211 -48.06 -9.64 24.64
CA THR A 211 -46.96 -8.68 24.51
C THR A 211 -45.98 -9.13 23.40
N PRO A 212 -45.22 -8.25 22.81
CA PRO A 212 -44.31 -8.57 21.70
C PRO A 212 -43.38 -9.75 21.94
N ASP A 213 -42.94 -9.96 23.18
CA ASP A 213 -42.04 -11.03 23.61
C ASP A 213 -42.69 -12.46 23.53
N ALA A 214 -43.98 -12.56 23.22
CA ALA A 214 -44.62 -13.83 22.92
C ALA A 214 -44.27 -14.41 21.54
N TRP A 215 -43.58 -13.69 20.72
CA TRP A 215 -43.09 -14.09 19.39
C TRP A 215 -41.58 -14.10 19.31
N GLU A 216 -41.06 -15.08 18.60
CA GLU A 216 -39.69 -15.10 18.10
C GLU A 216 -39.67 -14.57 16.68
N LEU A 217 -38.76 -13.66 16.36
CA LEU A 217 -38.58 -13.08 15.03
C LEU A 217 -37.33 -13.67 14.41
N PHE A 218 -37.36 -13.98 13.14
CA PHE A 218 -36.28 -14.67 12.42
C PHE A 218 -35.80 -13.88 11.20
N ALA A 219 -34.48 -13.90 11.01
CA ALA A 219 -33.83 -13.60 9.74
C ALA A 219 -33.02 -14.85 9.35
N ASP A 220 -33.52 -15.63 8.39
CA ASP A 220 -33.01 -16.98 8.11
C ASP A 220 -32.94 -17.85 9.38
N ALA A 221 -31.72 -18.28 9.78
CA ALA A 221 -31.49 -19.08 10.98
C ALA A 221 -31.21 -18.23 12.24
N LEU A 222 -31.08 -16.94 12.09
CA LEU A 222 -30.85 -16.02 13.19
C LEU A 222 -32.19 -15.64 13.84
N SER A 223 -32.25 -15.44 15.14
CA SER A 223 -33.50 -15.07 15.80
C SER A 223 -33.31 -14.12 16.97
N VAL A 224 -34.36 -13.34 17.24
CA VAL A 224 -34.46 -12.46 18.42
C VAL A 224 -35.89 -12.52 18.99
N THR A 225 -36.02 -12.40 20.29
CA THR A 225 -37.34 -12.28 20.94
C THR A 225 -37.99 -10.96 20.55
N GLY A 226 -39.26 -11.00 20.19
CA GLY A 226 -40.01 -9.84 19.71
C GLY A 226 -40.05 -8.72 20.76
N SER A 227 -39.82 -7.50 20.34
CA SER A 227 -39.90 -6.29 21.17
C SER A 227 -40.35 -5.09 20.33
N LEU A 228 -41.03 -4.14 20.96
CA LEU A 228 -41.43 -2.90 20.30
C LEU A 228 -40.23 -1.98 20.02
N ALA A 229 -39.19 -2.03 20.88
CA ALA A 229 -37.98 -1.27 20.67
C ALA A 229 -37.13 -1.80 19.49
N GLY A 230 -37.26 -3.09 19.20
CA GLY A 230 -36.43 -3.82 18.28
C GLY A 230 -35.19 -4.43 18.94
N ALA A 231 -34.63 -5.41 18.25
CA ALA A 231 -33.34 -6.01 18.59
C ALA A 231 -32.57 -6.25 17.28
N GLU A 232 -31.31 -5.95 17.31
CA GLU A 232 -30.39 -6.23 16.21
C GLU A 232 -30.19 -7.75 16.10
N VAL A 233 -30.26 -8.27 14.87
CA VAL A 233 -30.16 -9.71 14.59
C VAL A 233 -28.87 -10.05 13.86
N THR A 234 -28.33 -9.12 13.13
CA THR A 234 -27.05 -9.26 12.41
C THR A 234 -26.47 -7.89 12.03
N ASP A 235 -25.16 -7.83 11.91
CA ASP A 235 -24.35 -6.73 11.36
C ASP A 235 -23.80 -7.05 9.94
N GLN A 236 -24.13 -8.23 9.43
CA GLN A 236 -23.68 -8.67 8.10
C GLN A 236 -24.61 -8.14 7.01
N ALA A 237 -24.03 -7.61 5.94
CA ALA A 237 -24.75 -7.29 4.71
C ALA A 237 -25.22 -8.58 4.02
N GLY A 238 -26.42 -8.59 3.45
CA GLY A 238 -26.94 -9.76 2.76
C GLY A 238 -28.44 -9.68 2.51
N THR A 239 -28.98 -10.79 1.98
CA THR A 239 -30.43 -10.97 1.77
C THR A 239 -30.94 -11.97 2.78
N TYR A 240 -31.93 -11.59 3.58
CA TYR A 240 -32.48 -12.40 4.67
C TYR A 240 -33.97 -12.67 4.46
N ALA A 241 -34.39 -13.95 4.60
CA ALA A 241 -35.79 -14.30 4.64
C ALA A 241 -36.34 -14.01 6.06
N LEU A 242 -37.30 -13.10 6.16
CA LEU A 242 -37.91 -12.71 7.43
C LEU A 242 -39.11 -13.56 7.78
N ALA A 243 -39.22 -13.98 9.04
CA ALA A 243 -40.35 -14.77 9.54
C ALA A 243 -40.61 -14.46 11.03
N GLU A 244 -41.78 -14.91 11.52
CA GLU A 244 -42.05 -14.94 12.96
C GLU A 244 -42.65 -16.31 13.39
N SER A 245 -42.51 -16.63 14.65
CA SER A 245 -43.14 -17.82 15.23
C SER A 245 -44.68 -17.71 15.21
N ALA A 246 -45.37 -18.84 15.36
CA ALA A 246 -46.84 -18.88 15.35
C ALA A 246 -47.49 -17.97 16.42
N GLY A 247 -46.82 -17.66 17.49
CA GLY A 247 -47.36 -16.83 18.57
C GLY A 247 -48.52 -17.47 19.36
N PRO A 248 -49.18 -16.73 20.25
CA PRO A 248 -50.32 -17.19 21.03
C PRO A 248 -51.58 -17.42 20.19
N ASP A 249 -52.44 -18.33 20.64
CA ASP A 249 -53.75 -18.59 20.01
C ASP A 249 -54.59 -17.30 19.90
N GLY A 250 -55.27 -17.15 18.77
CA GLY A 250 -56.11 -15.98 18.48
C GLY A 250 -55.40 -14.78 17.84
N TYR A 251 -54.10 -14.90 17.55
CA TYR A 251 -53.35 -13.92 16.82
C TYR A 251 -52.95 -14.46 15.42
N SER A 252 -52.82 -13.57 14.47
CA SER A 252 -52.36 -13.88 13.13
C SER A 252 -51.42 -12.76 12.66
N ASN A 253 -50.39 -13.11 11.91
CA ASN A 253 -49.56 -12.14 11.21
C ASN A 253 -50.41 -11.38 10.17
N THR A 254 -50.30 -10.07 10.16
CA THR A 254 -51.04 -9.22 9.22
C THR A 254 -50.12 -8.63 8.14
N SER A 255 -48.85 -8.35 8.48
CA SER A 255 -47.88 -7.85 7.53
C SER A 255 -46.46 -7.97 8.12
N ILE A 256 -45.49 -8.07 7.22
CA ILE A 256 -44.08 -7.81 7.50
C ILE A 256 -43.69 -6.64 6.58
N THR A 257 -43.14 -5.58 7.13
CA THR A 257 -42.68 -4.41 6.38
C THR A 257 -41.24 -4.12 6.75
N CYS A 258 -40.45 -3.64 5.82
CA CYS A 258 -39.06 -3.20 6.05
C CYS A 258 -38.95 -1.73 5.69
N ASP A 259 -38.23 -0.98 6.52
CA ASP A 259 -37.84 0.40 6.27
C ASP A 259 -36.31 0.38 6.05
N ASP A 260 -35.85 0.81 4.93
CA ASP A 260 -34.42 0.99 4.59
C ASP A 260 -33.93 2.41 4.93
N ASP A 261 -34.90 3.29 5.29
CA ASP A 261 -34.64 4.62 5.89
C ASP A 261 -35.73 4.83 6.96
N PRO A 262 -35.40 5.38 8.16
CA PRO A 262 -36.41 5.61 9.21
C PRO A 262 -37.50 6.56 8.70
N GLY A 263 -38.55 5.98 8.12
CA GLY A 263 -39.74 6.67 7.57
C GLY A 263 -40.24 6.17 6.23
N THR A 264 -39.60 5.23 5.57
CA THR A 264 -40.08 4.64 4.30
C THR A 264 -40.47 3.19 4.50
N GLU A 265 -41.76 2.85 4.43
CA GLU A 265 -42.22 1.46 4.42
C GLU A 265 -41.91 0.79 3.07
N VAL A 266 -41.12 -0.28 3.08
CA VAL A 266 -40.94 -1.15 1.93
C VAL A 266 -41.95 -2.32 2.07
N THR A 267 -42.92 -2.38 1.20
CA THR A 267 -43.84 -3.52 1.12
C THR A 267 -43.21 -4.64 0.32
N SER A 268 -43.01 -5.80 0.95
CA SER A 268 -42.56 -7.05 0.30
C SER A 268 -43.56 -7.60 -0.73
#